data_8e5e85fa9d99abe612d508b90e84acdc
#
_entry.id   8e5e85fa9d99abe612d508b90e84acdc
#
_cell.length_a   1.000
_cell.length_b   1.000
_cell.length_c   1.000
_cell.angle_alpha   90.00
_cell.angle_beta   90.00
_cell.angle_gamma   90.00
#
_symmetry.space_group_name_H-M   'P 1'
#
loop_
_entity.id
_entity.type
_entity.pdbx_description
1 polymer ?
#
loop_
_entity_poly.entity_id
_entity_poly.type
_entity_poly.pdbx_seq_one_letter_code
_entity_poly.pdbx_strand_id
1 'polypeptide(L)'
;MIDLHSHILPGIDDGARSLEVSLEMARIAVADGTRVMACTPHIYPGLYMNDAAGIQAERDKLQQALDTFGIPLHLVIGADAHLVPELLDGLKSGRVPTLNGSRYFLLEPSHHVAPPGFEDAVFQIMAAGYVPVITHPERLVWIEDHYPTFVTLARRGCWLQLTAGALVGKFGKRARHWSERLLGDGVVHLVASDAHTVSVRSPRMSDAIPLLERLVGVEETARLLRGGRRASLDDVAPEHVPPPPGLAQPAPDARPARGGLARLRRLLSR
;
A
#
# COMPACT_ATOMS: atom_id res chain seq x y z
N MET A 1 -12.29 -1.65 11.62
CA MET A 1 -11.27 -1.78 10.54
C MET A 1 -9.96 -1.15 11.00
N ILE A 2 -8.86 -1.40 10.28
CA ILE A 2 -7.57 -0.71 10.40
C ILE A 2 -7.32 0.00 9.08
N ASP A 3 -6.94 1.26 9.07
CA ASP A 3 -6.58 2.02 7.86
C ASP A 3 -5.09 2.36 7.88
N LEU A 4 -4.34 1.87 6.89
CA LEU A 4 -2.88 2.03 6.86
C LEU A 4 -2.40 3.17 5.96
N HIS A 5 -3.32 3.92 5.34
CA HIS A 5 -2.96 5.01 4.44
C HIS A 5 -3.95 6.17 4.60
N SER A 6 -3.52 7.24 5.26
CA SER A 6 -4.32 8.45 5.43
C SER A 6 -3.45 9.70 5.61
N HIS A 7 -3.92 10.83 5.08
CA HIS A 7 -3.32 12.14 5.20
C HIS A 7 -4.13 12.98 6.20
N ILE A 8 -4.32 12.41 7.40
CA ILE A 8 -5.17 12.98 8.45
C ILE A 8 -4.46 14.05 9.27
N LEU A 9 -3.12 14.14 9.23
CA LEU A 9 -2.36 15.14 10.00
C LEU A 9 -2.56 16.55 9.43
N PRO A 10 -2.87 17.55 10.29
CA PRO A 10 -3.28 18.85 9.80
C PRO A 10 -2.11 19.67 9.24
N GLY A 11 -2.21 20.14 7.99
CA GLY A 11 -1.36 21.19 7.43
C GLY A 11 0.06 20.81 7.08
N ILE A 12 0.40 19.50 7.00
CA ILE A 12 1.78 19.07 6.71
C ILE A 12 1.94 18.49 5.29
N ASP A 13 0.84 18.25 4.59
CA ASP A 13 0.81 17.83 3.17
C ASP A 13 -0.50 18.31 2.50
N ASP A 14 -0.94 17.63 1.43
CA ASP A 14 -2.19 17.94 0.71
C ASP A 14 -3.46 17.32 1.34
N GLY A 15 -3.34 16.72 2.52
CA GLY A 15 -4.44 16.14 3.27
C GLY A 15 -5.28 17.15 4.06
N ALA A 16 -5.52 16.86 5.34
CA ALA A 16 -6.30 17.71 6.22
C ALA A 16 -5.67 19.11 6.38
N ARG A 17 -6.43 20.16 6.10
CA ARG A 17 -5.90 21.54 6.12
C ARG A 17 -5.87 22.16 7.51
N SER A 18 -6.63 21.61 8.47
CA SER A 18 -6.70 22.11 9.86
C SER A 18 -7.07 20.99 10.82
N LEU A 19 -6.92 21.26 12.13
CA LEU A 19 -7.32 20.33 13.18
C LEU A 19 -8.81 19.97 13.10
N GLU A 20 -9.69 20.93 12.80
CA GLU A 20 -11.14 20.68 12.66
C GLU A 20 -11.42 19.67 11.56
N VAL A 21 -10.73 19.78 10.41
CA VAL A 21 -10.85 18.83 9.30
C VAL A 21 -10.34 17.46 9.73
N SER A 22 -9.20 17.36 10.44
CA SER A 22 -8.68 16.11 10.97
C SER A 22 -9.66 15.44 11.95
N LEU A 23 -10.24 16.20 12.86
CA LEU A 23 -11.24 15.70 13.81
C LEU A 23 -12.49 15.18 13.11
N GLU A 24 -12.95 15.88 12.07
CA GLU A 24 -14.10 15.43 11.30
C GLU A 24 -13.78 14.19 10.46
N MET A 25 -12.59 14.11 9.83
CA MET A 25 -12.11 12.89 9.19
C MET A 25 -12.07 11.72 10.18
N ALA A 26 -11.57 11.94 11.40
CA ALA A 26 -11.54 10.91 12.44
C ALA A 26 -12.95 10.43 12.85
N ARG A 27 -13.93 11.35 12.99
CA ARG A 27 -15.33 10.99 13.27
C ARG A 27 -15.92 10.13 12.15
N ILE A 28 -15.68 10.51 10.89
CA ILE A 28 -16.12 9.74 9.72
C ILE A 28 -15.49 8.34 9.73
N ALA A 29 -14.18 8.25 9.97
CA ALA A 29 -13.47 6.96 10.06
C ALA A 29 -14.02 6.05 11.16
N VAL A 30 -14.27 6.61 12.35
CA VAL A 30 -14.84 5.86 13.48
C VAL A 30 -16.26 5.40 13.17
N ALA A 31 -17.08 6.27 12.59
CA ALA A 31 -18.45 5.92 12.17
C ALA A 31 -18.46 4.84 11.08
N ASP A 32 -17.45 4.82 10.20
CA ASP A 32 -17.21 3.80 9.18
C ASP A 32 -16.67 2.48 9.76
N GLY A 33 -16.34 2.44 11.06
CA GLY A 33 -15.86 1.24 11.76
C GLY A 33 -14.35 1.11 11.85
N THR A 34 -13.57 2.16 11.50
CA THR A 34 -12.12 2.21 11.69
C THR A 34 -11.80 2.47 13.16
N ARG A 35 -10.80 1.76 13.71
CA ARG A 35 -10.35 1.89 15.09
C ARG A 35 -8.87 2.21 15.21
N VAL A 36 -8.08 1.89 14.18
CA VAL A 36 -6.66 2.21 14.08
C VAL A 36 -6.43 2.86 12.73
N MET A 37 -5.70 3.96 12.69
CA MET A 37 -5.37 4.68 11.46
C MET A 37 -3.90 5.07 11.46
N ALA A 38 -3.18 4.76 10.39
CA ALA A 38 -1.84 5.22 10.17
C ALA A 38 -1.85 6.66 9.62
N CYS A 39 -1.11 7.53 10.26
CA CYS A 39 -0.79 8.85 9.75
C CYS A 39 0.35 8.70 8.77
N THR A 40 0.07 8.81 7.48
CA THR A 40 1.04 8.58 6.41
C THR A 40 1.14 9.79 5.48
N PRO A 41 1.55 10.97 6.02
CA PRO A 41 1.75 12.12 5.16
C PRO A 41 2.85 11.85 4.15
N HIS A 42 2.80 12.58 3.04
CA HIS A 42 3.84 12.50 2.03
C HIS A 42 5.21 12.88 2.57
N ILE A 43 6.22 12.08 2.23
CA ILE A 43 7.62 12.48 2.26
C ILE A 43 8.11 12.54 0.81
N TYR A 44 8.18 13.75 0.28
CA TYR A 44 8.59 14.00 -1.11
C TYR A 44 9.56 15.19 -1.14
N PRO A 45 10.89 14.91 -1.24
CA PRO A 45 11.90 15.97 -1.27
C PRO A 45 11.62 17.05 -2.32
N GLY A 46 11.66 18.30 -1.89
CA GLY A 46 11.33 19.46 -2.72
C GLY A 46 9.86 19.88 -2.71
N LEU A 47 8.94 19.02 -2.25
CA LEU A 47 7.51 19.35 -2.15
C LEU A 47 6.99 19.21 -0.70
N TYR A 48 7.15 18.05 -0.10
CA TYR A 48 6.75 17.76 1.28
C TYR A 48 7.97 17.28 2.07
N MET A 49 8.56 18.22 2.83
CA MET A 49 9.82 18.01 3.58
C MET A 49 9.59 17.42 4.97
N ASN A 50 8.62 16.51 5.10
CA ASN A 50 8.32 15.84 6.35
C ASN A 50 9.42 14.84 6.74
N ASP A 51 9.54 14.59 8.04
CA ASP A 51 10.40 13.56 8.60
C ASP A 51 9.72 12.84 9.78
N ALA A 52 10.33 11.77 10.26
CA ALA A 52 9.77 10.95 11.34
C ALA A 52 9.51 11.75 12.62
N ALA A 53 10.38 12.69 12.98
CA ALA A 53 10.24 13.48 14.21
C ALA A 53 9.06 14.47 14.12
N GLY A 54 8.93 15.15 12.98
CA GLY A 54 7.82 16.07 12.71
C GLY A 54 6.48 15.32 12.63
N ILE A 55 6.44 14.21 11.92
CA ILE A 55 5.24 13.37 11.79
C ILE A 55 4.80 12.82 13.16
N GLN A 56 5.76 12.35 13.97
CA GLN A 56 5.49 11.87 15.34
C GLN A 56 4.89 12.97 16.21
N ALA A 57 5.46 14.18 16.18
CA ALA A 57 4.98 15.32 16.96
C ALA A 57 3.55 15.72 16.57
N GLU A 58 3.24 15.79 15.28
CA GLU A 58 1.88 16.12 14.81
C GLU A 58 0.87 14.99 15.10
N ARG A 59 1.29 13.71 15.01
CA ARG A 59 0.47 12.56 15.38
C ARG A 59 0.11 12.63 16.87
N ASP A 60 1.07 12.94 17.74
CA ASP A 60 0.84 13.02 19.19
C ASP A 60 -0.12 14.16 19.56
N LYS A 61 0.02 15.33 18.91
CA LYS A 61 -0.93 16.45 19.06
C LYS A 61 -2.34 16.06 18.62
N LEU A 62 -2.47 15.41 17.46
CA LEU A 62 -3.78 14.98 16.97
C LEU A 62 -4.37 13.89 17.87
N GLN A 63 -3.58 12.92 18.35
CA GLN A 63 -4.07 11.90 19.29
C GLN A 63 -4.59 12.53 20.57
N GLN A 64 -3.88 13.49 21.15
CA GLN A 64 -4.33 14.23 22.34
C GLN A 64 -5.66 14.96 22.07
N ALA A 65 -5.82 15.56 20.90
CA ALA A 65 -7.09 16.18 20.53
C ALA A 65 -8.23 15.16 20.38
N LEU A 66 -7.98 14.01 19.74
CA LEU A 66 -8.96 12.93 19.63
C LEU A 66 -9.42 12.45 21.02
N ASP A 67 -8.48 12.25 21.94
CA ASP A 67 -8.77 11.82 23.31
C ASP A 67 -9.61 12.89 24.05
N THR A 68 -9.26 14.17 23.88
CA THR A 68 -9.99 15.30 24.48
C THR A 68 -11.44 15.39 23.96
N PHE A 69 -11.64 15.12 22.68
CA PHE A 69 -12.98 15.14 22.07
C PHE A 69 -13.71 13.79 22.13
N GLY A 70 -13.15 12.80 22.81
CA GLY A 70 -13.75 11.47 22.99
C GLY A 70 -13.93 10.70 21.67
N ILE A 71 -13.04 10.89 20.69
CA ILE A 71 -13.07 10.19 19.40
C ILE A 71 -12.22 8.92 19.51
N PRO A 72 -12.78 7.71 19.52
CA PRO A 72 -12.07 6.46 19.81
C PRO A 72 -11.32 5.94 18.57
N LEU A 73 -10.36 6.72 18.07
CA LEU A 73 -9.46 6.38 16.97
C LEU A 73 -8.03 6.37 17.50
N HIS A 74 -7.34 5.25 17.34
CA HIS A 74 -5.92 5.13 17.69
C HIS A 74 -5.06 5.44 16.45
N LEU A 75 -4.14 6.41 16.60
CA LEU A 75 -3.24 6.82 15.52
C LEU A 75 -1.88 6.14 15.68
N VAL A 76 -1.36 5.62 14.57
CA VAL A 76 0.01 5.09 14.47
C VAL A 76 0.81 5.89 13.45
N ILE A 77 2.16 5.89 13.60
CA ILE A 77 3.05 6.61 12.69
C ILE A 77 3.28 5.82 11.40
N GLY A 78 3.49 6.53 10.30
CA GLY A 78 3.95 6.05 9.02
C GLY A 78 4.29 7.22 8.11
N ALA A 79 4.56 6.93 6.84
CA ALA A 79 4.68 7.93 5.78
C ALA A 79 4.29 7.29 4.44
N ASP A 80 3.72 8.07 3.52
CA ASP A 80 3.67 7.74 2.10
C ASP A 80 4.94 8.31 1.45
N ALA A 81 5.96 7.44 1.36
CA ALA A 81 7.30 7.85 0.98
C ALA A 81 7.50 7.73 -0.53
N HIS A 82 7.80 8.86 -1.18
CA HIS A 82 8.14 8.86 -2.60
C HIS A 82 9.40 8.07 -2.90
N LEU A 83 9.36 7.33 -4.01
CA LEU A 83 10.54 6.64 -4.52
C LEU A 83 11.54 7.65 -5.10
N VAL A 84 12.53 7.98 -4.29
CA VAL A 84 13.66 8.86 -4.65
C VAL A 84 14.98 8.15 -4.32
N PRO A 85 16.13 8.56 -4.91
CA PRO A 85 17.41 7.90 -4.66
C PRO A 85 17.79 7.79 -3.18
N GLU A 86 17.43 8.79 -2.37
CA GLU A 86 17.77 8.90 -0.94
C GLU A 86 16.82 8.12 -0.02
N LEU A 87 15.80 7.43 -0.56
CA LEU A 87 14.76 6.77 0.24
C LEU A 87 15.35 5.68 1.14
N LEU A 88 16.23 4.82 0.61
CA LEU A 88 16.82 3.74 1.41
C LEU A 88 17.67 4.29 2.57
N ASP A 89 18.42 5.35 2.36
CA ASP A 89 19.18 6.00 3.42
C ASP A 89 18.26 6.70 4.42
N GLY A 90 17.14 7.24 3.96
CA GLY A 90 16.08 7.78 4.80
C GLY A 90 15.46 6.75 5.73
N LEU A 91 15.18 5.55 5.23
CA LEU A 91 14.68 4.41 6.01
C LEU A 91 15.73 3.94 7.02
N LYS A 92 16.97 3.70 6.60
CA LYS A 92 18.06 3.23 7.47
C LYS A 92 18.40 4.19 8.59
N SER A 93 18.35 5.49 8.34
CA SER A 93 18.60 6.53 9.35
C SER A 93 17.40 6.80 10.27
N GLY A 94 16.22 6.22 9.98
CA GLY A 94 14.98 6.52 10.69
C GLY A 94 14.37 7.88 10.37
N ARG A 95 14.91 8.62 9.39
CA ARG A 95 14.33 9.89 8.93
C ARG A 95 12.98 9.68 8.24
N VAL A 96 12.83 8.58 7.48
CA VAL A 96 11.57 8.12 6.91
C VAL A 96 10.97 7.06 7.84
N PRO A 97 9.83 7.33 8.49
CA PRO A 97 9.22 6.36 9.40
C PRO A 97 8.58 5.22 8.63
N THR A 98 8.68 4.03 9.18
CA THR A 98 7.93 2.86 8.75
C THR A 98 6.57 2.79 9.46
N LEU A 99 5.68 1.92 9.02
CA LEU A 99 4.37 1.72 9.65
C LEU A 99 4.55 1.19 11.07
N ASN A 100 4.28 2.03 12.06
CA ASN A 100 4.40 1.73 13.49
C ASN A 100 5.78 1.19 13.92
N GLY A 101 6.86 1.61 13.25
CA GLY A 101 8.22 1.14 13.53
C GLY A 101 8.52 -0.29 13.06
N SER A 102 7.64 -0.90 12.27
CA SER A 102 7.81 -2.23 11.69
C SER A 102 8.74 -2.21 10.47
N ARG A 103 8.99 -3.35 9.86
CA ARG A 103 9.69 -3.44 8.57
C ARG A 103 8.88 -2.96 7.37
N TYR A 104 7.58 -2.75 7.53
CA TYR A 104 6.66 -2.34 6.46
C TYR A 104 6.61 -0.81 6.34
N PHE A 105 6.58 -0.30 5.11
CA PHE A 105 6.41 1.13 4.85
C PHE A 105 5.65 1.33 3.53
N LEU A 106 4.97 2.47 3.38
CA LEU A 106 4.31 2.80 2.12
C LEU A 106 5.32 3.38 1.14
N LEU A 107 5.32 2.84 -0.07
CA LEU A 107 6.18 3.25 -1.17
C LEU A 107 5.33 3.84 -2.28
N GLU A 108 5.46 5.14 -2.53
CA GLU A 108 4.76 5.82 -3.61
C GLU A 108 5.68 6.03 -4.83
N PRO A 109 5.50 5.27 -5.91
CA PRO A 109 6.16 5.60 -7.16
C PRO A 109 5.49 6.80 -7.84
N SER A 110 6.23 7.52 -8.71
CA SER A 110 5.65 8.63 -9.47
C SER A 110 4.38 8.21 -10.22
N HIS A 111 3.32 9.02 -10.11
CA HIS A 111 2.04 8.75 -10.76
C HIS A 111 2.10 8.81 -12.30
N HIS A 112 2.97 9.67 -12.84
CA HIS A 112 2.95 10.05 -14.25
C HIS A 112 4.01 9.38 -15.09
N VAL A 113 5.11 8.96 -14.48
CA VAL A 113 6.26 8.37 -15.21
C VAL A 113 6.76 7.17 -14.42
N ALA A 114 6.94 6.04 -15.10
CA ALA A 114 7.59 4.88 -14.50
C ALA A 114 9.02 5.27 -14.08
N PRO A 115 9.40 5.12 -12.81
CA PRO A 115 10.75 5.47 -12.37
C PRO A 115 11.78 4.59 -13.08
N PRO A 116 12.87 5.16 -13.63
CA PRO A 116 13.97 4.37 -14.18
C PRO A 116 14.52 3.41 -13.12
N GLY A 117 14.72 2.13 -13.47
CA GLY A 117 15.23 1.13 -12.54
C GLY A 117 14.29 0.81 -11.37
N PHE A 118 12.98 0.97 -11.54
CA PHE A 118 11.97 0.76 -10.51
C PHE A 118 12.12 -0.60 -9.79
N GLU A 119 12.22 -1.69 -10.55
CA GLU A 119 12.36 -3.04 -9.98
C GLU A 119 13.67 -3.17 -9.16
N ASP A 120 14.78 -2.63 -9.65
CA ASP A 120 16.07 -2.69 -8.97
C ASP A 120 16.05 -1.90 -7.66
N ALA A 121 15.44 -0.70 -7.66
CA ALA A 121 15.30 0.11 -6.47
C ALA A 121 14.45 -0.60 -5.39
N VAL A 122 13.31 -1.17 -5.78
CA VAL A 122 12.46 -1.97 -4.87
C VAL A 122 13.22 -3.18 -4.34
N PHE A 123 13.97 -3.88 -5.20
CA PHE A 123 14.78 -5.02 -4.79
C PHE A 123 15.86 -4.65 -3.76
N GLN A 124 16.56 -3.52 -3.94
CA GLN A 124 17.57 -3.04 -2.99
C GLN A 124 16.96 -2.75 -1.62
N ILE A 125 15.77 -2.16 -1.59
CA ILE A 125 15.04 -1.88 -0.35
C ILE A 125 14.64 -3.19 0.35
N MET A 126 14.14 -4.17 -0.40
CA MET A 126 13.80 -5.49 0.15
C MET A 126 15.03 -6.23 0.66
N ALA A 127 16.15 -6.18 -0.06
CA ALA A 127 17.41 -6.75 0.36
C ALA A 127 17.98 -6.13 1.64
N ALA A 128 17.59 -4.89 1.95
CA ALA A 128 17.92 -4.21 3.20
C ALA A 128 16.98 -4.60 4.38
N GLY A 129 16.04 -5.52 4.16
CA GLY A 129 15.14 -6.06 5.20
C GLY A 129 13.80 -5.34 5.34
N TYR A 130 13.48 -4.37 4.48
CA TYR A 130 12.18 -3.70 4.48
C TYR A 130 11.18 -4.41 3.58
N VAL A 131 9.90 -4.23 3.87
CA VAL A 131 8.78 -4.70 3.04
C VAL A 131 8.07 -3.49 2.43
N PRO A 132 8.36 -3.15 1.17
CA PRO A 132 7.65 -2.07 0.50
C PRO A 132 6.17 -2.44 0.30
N VAL A 133 5.28 -1.55 0.67
CA VAL A 133 3.86 -1.59 0.34
C VAL A 133 3.64 -0.56 -0.77
N ILE A 134 3.62 -1.00 -2.04
CA ILE A 134 3.39 -0.10 -3.17
C ILE A 134 1.98 0.43 -3.09
N THR A 135 1.86 1.76 -2.98
CA THR A 135 0.59 2.44 -2.83
C THR A 135 -0.11 2.60 -4.18
N HIS A 136 -1.41 2.37 -4.18
CA HIS A 136 -2.38 2.61 -5.25
C HIS A 136 -1.86 2.40 -6.70
N PRO A 137 -1.27 1.23 -7.04
CA PRO A 137 -0.77 0.94 -8.39
C PRO A 137 -1.85 1.11 -9.46
N GLU A 138 -3.13 0.94 -9.11
CA GLU A 138 -4.26 1.14 -10.00
C GLU A 138 -4.43 2.57 -10.51
N ARG A 139 -3.80 3.54 -9.83
CA ARG A 139 -3.89 4.97 -10.19
C ARG A 139 -2.73 5.43 -11.08
N LEU A 140 -1.66 4.65 -11.17
CA LEU A 140 -0.47 4.99 -11.96
C LEU A 140 -0.81 4.99 -13.45
N VAL A 141 -0.44 6.07 -14.19
CA VAL A 141 -0.76 6.18 -15.61
C VAL A 141 -0.01 5.15 -16.47
N TRP A 142 1.06 4.60 -15.95
CA TRP A 142 1.94 3.64 -16.61
C TRP A 142 1.71 2.18 -16.19
N ILE A 143 0.68 1.90 -15.37
CA ILE A 143 0.41 0.52 -14.90
C ILE A 143 0.17 -0.45 -16.05
N GLU A 144 -0.47 -0.01 -17.15
CA GLU A 144 -0.83 -0.86 -18.28
C GLU A 144 0.41 -1.52 -18.90
N ASP A 145 1.45 -0.73 -19.15
CA ASP A 145 2.69 -1.20 -19.76
C ASP A 145 3.58 -1.98 -18.77
N HIS A 146 3.37 -1.77 -17.46
CA HIS A 146 4.19 -2.34 -16.39
C HIS A 146 3.44 -3.31 -15.46
N TYR A 147 2.23 -3.74 -15.84
CA TYR A 147 1.43 -4.67 -15.01
C TYR A 147 2.20 -5.93 -14.58
N PRO A 148 2.95 -6.61 -15.47
CA PRO A 148 3.75 -7.78 -15.09
C PRO A 148 4.80 -7.48 -14.01
N THR A 149 5.34 -6.27 -13.98
CA THR A 149 6.29 -5.82 -12.94
C THR A 149 5.66 -5.85 -11.56
N PHE A 150 4.45 -5.31 -11.38
CA PHE A 150 3.74 -5.33 -10.10
C PHE A 150 3.45 -6.76 -9.63
N VAL A 151 3.02 -7.63 -10.53
CA VAL A 151 2.79 -9.05 -10.22
C VAL A 151 4.10 -9.74 -9.81
N THR A 152 5.20 -9.44 -10.49
CA THR A 152 6.53 -10.00 -10.18
C THR A 152 7.02 -9.52 -8.82
N LEU A 153 6.90 -8.23 -8.53
CA LEU A 153 7.27 -7.65 -7.24
C LEU A 153 6.44 -8.25 -6.09
N ALA A 154 5.12 -8.41 -6.30
CA ALA A 154 4.26 -9.05 -5.31
C ALA A 154 4.69 -10.50 -5.02
N ARG A 155 5.04 -11.28 -6.04
CA ARG A 155 5.58 -12.64 -5.88
C ARG A 155 6.91 -12.70 -5.15
N ARG A 156 7.69 -11.62 -5.20
CA ARG A 156 8.97 -11.49 -4.50
C ARG A 156 8.84 -10.98 -3.06
N GLY A 157 7.62 -10.71 -2.59
CA GLY A 157 7.35 -10.30 -1.21
C GLY A 157 7.09 -8.80 -1.01
N CYS A 158 7.05 -8.01 -2.09
CA CYS A 158 6.53 -6.65 -2.05
C CYS A 158 5.01 -6.68 -1.88
N TRP A 159 4.43 -5.76 -1.12
CA TRP A 159 2.98 -5.70 -0.95
C TRP A 159 2.33 -4.67 -1.89
N LEU A 160 1.11 -4.94 -2.31
CA LEU A 160 0.30 -4.02 -3.11
C LEU A 160 -0.92 -3.54 -2.30
N GLN A 161 -1.10 -2.22 -2.23
CA GLN A 161 -2.25 -1.59 -1.58
C GLN A 161 -3.15 -0.95 -2.64
N LEU A 162 -4.45 -1.22 -2.59
CA LEU A 162 -5.46 -0.52 -3.39
C LEU A 162 -6.17 0.54 -2.57
N THR A 163 -6.64 1.60 -3.25
CA THR A 163 -7.48 2.63 -2.65
C THR A 163 -8.96 2.22 -2.71
N ALA A 164 -9.66 2.22 -1.57
CA ALA A 164 -11.10 1.91 -1.50
C ALA A 164 -11.93 2.77 -2.47
N GLY A 165 -11.61 4.06 -2.57
CA GLY A 165 -12.25 4.98 -3.50
C GLY A 165 -12.09 4.63 -4.98
N ALA A 166 -10.97 3.99 -5.37
CA ALA A 166 -10.76 3.54 -6.74
C ALA A 166 -11.74 2.41 -7.13
N LEU A 167 -11.97 1.49 -6.23
CA LEU A 167 -12.93 0.39 -6.41
C LEU A 167 -14.34 0.90 -6.70
N VAL A 168 -14.79 1.92 -5.98
CA VAL A 168 -16.13 2.52 -6.17
C VAL A 168 -16.16 3.61 -7.25
N GLY A 169 -15.07 3.76 -8.01
CA GLY A 169 -15.02 4.63 -9.19
C GLY A 169 -14.72 6.10 -8.91
N LYS A 170 -14.38 6.50 -7.67
CA LYS A 170 -14.05 7.90 -7.33
C LYS A 170 -12.81 8.44 -8.08
N PHE A 171 -11.96 7.55 -8.59
CA PHE A 171 -10.76 7.86 -9.40
C PHE A 171 -10.92 7.53 -10.89
N GLY A 172 -12.19 7.36 -11.34
CA GLY A 172 -12.52 7.10 -12.73
C GLY A 172 -12.47 5.63 -13.13
N LYS A 173 -12.92 5.37 -14.37
CA LYS A 173 -13.10 4.00 -14.89
C LYS A 173 -11.79 3.23 -15.02
N ARG A 174 -10.69 3.92 -15.35
CA ARG A 174 -9.37 3.28 -15.52
C ARG A 174 -8.83 2.75 -14.20
N ALA A 175 -8.83 3.56 -13.14
CA ALA A 175 -8.39 3.12 -11.81
C ALA A 175 -9.25 1.96 -11.30
N ARG A 176 -10.56 2.02 -11.49
CA ARG A 176 -11.46 0.92 -11.14
C ARG A 176 -11.14 -0.36 -11.91
N HIS A 177 -10.91 -0.29 -13.22
CA HIS A 177 -10.53 -1.45 -14.05
C HIS A 177 -9.27 -2.14 -13.52
N TRP A 178 -8.22 -1.36 -13.22
CA TRP A 178 -6.97 -1.92 -12.70
C TRP A 178 -7.11 -2.46 -11.28
N SER A 179 -7.96 -1.84 -10.44
CA SER A 179 -8.30 -2.39 -9.13
C SER A 179 -8.96 -3.77 -9.25
N GLU A 180 -9.98 -3.89 -10.11
CA GLU A 180 -10.70 -5.15 -10.37
C GLU A 180 -9.75 -6.21 -10.95
N ARG A 181 -8.82 -5.83 -11.83
CA ARG A 181 -7.81 -6.72 -12.41
C ARG A 181 -6.84 -7.27 -11.36
N LEU A 182 -6.25 -6.38 -10.53
CA LEU A 182 -5.32 -6.78 -9.48
C LEU A 182 -5.97 -7.68 -8.44
N LEU A 183 -7.24 -7.42 -8.08
CA LEU A 183 -8.03 -8.28 -7.20
C LEU A 183 -8.33 -9.62 -7.84
N GLY A 184 -8.73 -9.64 -9.12
CA GLY A 184 -9.03 -10.87 -9.86
C GLY A 184 -7.81 -11.79 -10.00
N ASP A 185 -6.61 -11.22 -10.16
CA ASP A 185 -5.35 -11.97 -10.19
C ASP A 185 -4.88 -12.36 -8.76
N GLY A 186 -5.57 -11.91 -7.71
CA GLY A 186 -5.30 -12.29 -6.32
C GLY A 186 -3.94 -11.83 -5.80
N VAL A 187 -3.44 -10.67 -6.24
CA VAL A 187 -2.10 -10.18 -5.87
C VAL A 187 -2.13 -9.01 -4.87
N VAL A 188 -3.32 -8.62 -4.41
CA VAL A 188 -3.53 -7.49 -3.51
C VAL A 188 -3.35 -7.90 -2.05
N HIS A 189 -2.57 -7.14 -1.29
CA HIS A 189 -2.31 -7.41 0.11
C HIS A 189 -3.26 -6.67 1.05
N LEU A 190 -3.63 -5.44 0.73
CA LEU A 190 -4.55 -4.64 1.54
C LEU A 190 -5.28 -3.56 0.73
N VAL A 191 -6.40 -3.09 1.29
CA VAL A 191 -7.16 -1.94 0.78
C VAL A 191 -7.15 -0.85 1.84
N ALA A 192 -6.81 0.39 1.54
CA ALA A 192 -6.78 1.52 2.45
C ALA A 192 -7.64 2.68 1.92
N SER A 193 -7.88 3.70 2.75
CA SER A 193 -8.71 4.83 2.32
C SER A 193 -7.97 5.82 1.44
N ASP A 194 -6.70 6.06 1.74
CA ASP A 194 -5.91 7.16 1.17
C ASP A 194 -6.67 8.49 1.33
N ALA A 195 -7.18 8.71 2.57
CA ALA A 195 -8.08 9.80 2.87
C ALA A 195 -7.35 11.13 3.01
N HIS A 196 -7.89 12.18 2.37
CA HIS A 196 -7.34 13.55 2.39
C HIS A 196 -8.35 14.58 2.85
N THR A 197 -9.66 14.27 2.74
CA THR A 197 -10.74 15.21 2.99
C THR A 197 -11.94 14.52 3.63
N VAL A 198 -12.88 15.30 4.10
CA VAL A 198 -14.16 14.82 4.65
C VAL A 198 -15.17 14.39 3.57
N SER A 199 -14.93 14.70 2.30
CA SER A 199 -15.91 14.50 1.22
C SER A 199 -15.41 13.58 0.09
N VAL A 200 -14.61 14.10 -0.84
CA VAL A 200 -14.26 13.39 -2.08
C VAL A 200 -13.32 12.21 -1.78
N ARG A 201 -12.24 12.47 -1.03
CA ARG A 201 -11.27 11.45 -0.55
C ARG A 201 -11.47 11.23 0.95
N SER A 202 -12.70 10.83 1.33
CA SER A 202 -13.06 10.61 2.73
C SER A 202 -12.58 9.24 3.24
N PRO A 203 -12.37 9.07 4.54
CA PRO A 203 -11.90 7.83 5.14
C PRO A 203 -12.99 6.75 5.24
N ARG A 204 -13.79 6.57 4.20
CA ARG A 204 -14.86 5.57 4.08
C ARG A 204 -14.37 4.38 3.28
N MET A 205 -13.94 3.34 3.98
CA MET A 205 -13.54 2.07 3.36
C MET A 205 -14.73 1.13 3.17
N SER A 206 -15.77 1.26 4.00
CA SER A 206 -16.94 0.39 3.94
C SER A 206 -17.69 0.51 2.61
N ASP A 207 -17.60 1.65 1.91
CA ASP A 207 -18.18 1.84 0.57
C ASP A 207 -17.71 0.75 -0.42
N ALA A 208 -16.49 0.22 -0.26
CA ALA A 208 -15.93 -0.80 -1.13
C ALA A 208 -16.33 -2.24 -0.76
N ILE A 209 -16.85 -2.49 0.45
CA ILE A 209 -17.15 -3.84 0.94
C ILE A 209 -18.07 -4.63 0.01
N PRO A 210 -19.24 -4.10 -0.44
CA PRO A 210 -20.13 -4.87 -1.30
C PRO A 210 -19.50 -5.28 -2.63
N LEU A 211 -18.59 -4.46 -3.16
CA LEU A 211 -17.86 -4.77 -4.39
C LEU A 211 -16.78 -5.82 -4.13
N LEU A 212 -16.01 -5.68 -3.04
CA LEU A 212 -14.98 -6.64 -2.65
C LEU A 212 -15.59 -8.02 -2.42
N GLU A 213 -16.67 -8.13 -1.64
CA GLU A 213 -17.34 -9.41 -1.38
C GLU A 213 -17.83 -10.09 -2.65
N ARG A 214 -18.32 -9.31 -3.61
CA ARG A 214 -18.74 -9.83 -4.92
C ARG A 214 -17.56 -10.32 -5.76
N LEU A 215 -16.41 -9.64 -5.72
CA LEU A 215 -15.26 -9.96 -6.56
C LEU A 215 -14.39 -11.08 -5.98
N VAL A 216 -14.17 -11.07 -4.66
CA VAL A 216 -13.18 -11.94 -4.01
C VAL A 216 -13.75 -12.75 -2.85
N GLY A 217 -15.03 -12.57 -2.50
CA GLY A 217 -15.71 -13.26 -1.40
C GLY A 217 -15.48 -12.61 -0.02
N VAL A 218 -16.28 -13.06 0.97
CA VAL A 218 -16.31 -12.47 2.32
C VAL A 218 -15.00 -12.66 3.07
N GLU A 219 -14.41 -13.85 3.00
CA GLU A 219 -13.16 -14.17 3.71
C GLU A 219 -11.98 -13.33 3.23
N GLU A 220 -11.81 -13.22 1.91
CA GLU A 220 -10.76 -12.42 1.30
C GLU A 220 -10.99 -10.92 1.56
N THR A 221 -12.22 -10.45 1.51
CA THR A 221 -12.59 -9.09 1.90
C THR A 221 -12.17 -8.81 3.35
N ALA A 222 -12.43 -9.73 4.26
CA ALA A 222 -12.02 -9.59 5.67
C ALA A 222 -10.48 -9.57 5.79
N ARG A 223 -9.74 -10.38 5.02
CA ARG A 223 -8.28 -10.36 4.98
C ARG A 223 -7.76 -9.01 4.48
N LEU A 224 -8.27 -8.50 3.36
CA LEU A 224 -7.91 -7.21 2.76
C LEU A 224 -8.16 -6.03 3.70
N LEU A 225 -9.19 -6.09 4.53
CA LEU A 225 -9.60 -5.02 5.45
C LEU A 225 -9.06 -5.16 6.88
N ARG A 226 -8.50 -6.30 7.29
CA ARG A 226 -8.08 -6.57 8.67
C ARG A 226 -6.74 -7.31 8.80
N GLY A 227 -6.55 -8.41 8.08
CA GLY A 227 -5.48 -9.39 8.33
C GLY A 227 -4.07 -8.88 8.05
N GLY A 228 -3.75 -8.55 6.82
CA GLY A 228 -2.42 -8.06 6.44
C GLY A 228 -2.03 -6.76 7.12
N ARG A 229 -3.01 -5.94 7.47
CA ARG A 229 -2.82 -4.66 8.14
C ARG A 229 -2.34 -4.82 9.58
N ARG A 230 -2.91 -5.75 10.33
CA ARG A 230 -2.45 -6.03 11.69
C ARG A 230 -1.04 -6.60 11.67
N ALA A 231 -0.77 -7.51 10.75
CA ALA A 231 0.55 -8.11 10.59
C ALA A 231 1.64 -7.05 10.33
N SER A 232 1.36 -6.04 9.49
CA SER A 232 2.31 -4.96 9.22
C SER A 232 2.54 -4.05 10.42
N LEU A 233 1.54 -3.80 11.25
CA LEU A 233 1.69 -3.00 12.48
C LEU A 233 2.38 -3.74 13.61
N ASP A 234 2.21 -5.06 13.68
CA ASP A 234 2.80 -5.94 14.70
C ASP A 234 4.18 -6.50 14.25
N ASP A 235 4.74 -6.00 13.15
CA ASP A 235 6.02 -6.42 12.55
C ASP A 235 6.13 -7.93 12.32
N VAL A 236 5.03 -8.59 11.96
CA VAL A 236 5.03 -10.02 11.62
C VAL A 236 5.86 -10.22 10.35
N ALA A 237 6.77 -11.18 10.37
CA ALA A 237 7.59 -11.46 9.20
C ALA A 237 6.71 -11.94 8.01
N PRO A 238 6.98 -11.49 6.76
CA PRO A 238 6.10 -11.75 5.60
C PRO A 238 5.78 -13.22 5.38
N GLU A 239 6.74 -14.11 5.66
CA GLU A 239 6.57 -15.58 5.55
C GLU A 239 5.56 -16.16 6.54
N HIS A 240 5.21 -15.43 7.60
CA HIS A 240 4.21 -15.82 8.59
C HIS A 240 2.83 -15.18 8.33
N VAL A 241 2.73 -14.34 7.31
CA VAL A 241 1.47 -13.71 6.90
C VAL A 241 0.85 -14.52 5.76
N PRO A 242 -0.41 -14.96 5.86
CA PRO A 242 -1.06 -15.65 4.76
C PRO A 242 -1.00 -14.80 3.48
N PRO A 243 -0.41 -15.33 2.39
CA PRO A 243 -0.29 -14.58 1.14
C PRO A 243 -1.66 -14.36 0.49
N PRO A 244 -1.79 -13.35 -0.37
CA PRO A 244 -2.93 -13.24 -1.26
C PRO A 244 -3.17 -14.51 -2.09
N PRO A 245 -4.42 -14.84 -2.45
CA PRO A 245 -4.76 -16.11 -3.11
C PRO A 245 -3.96 -16.43 -4.37
N GLY A 246 -3.69 -15.43 -5.22
CA GLY A 246 -2.91 -15.60 -6.45
C GLY A 246 -1.40 -15.76 -6.22
N LEU A 247 -0.92 -15.50 -5.01
CA LEU A 247 0.48 -15.67 -4.60
C LEU A 247 0.69 -16.97 -3.81
N ALA A 248 -0.38 -17.57 -3.28
CA ALA A 248 -0.33 -18.84 -2.56
C ALA A 248 -0.06 -20.05 -3.47
N GLN A 249 -0.28 -19.93 -4.78
CA GLN A 249 0.02 -20.99 -5.74
C GLN A 249 1.49 -20.90 -6.16
N PRO A 250 2.20 -22.05 -6.29
CA PRO A 250 3.50 -22.04 -6.93
C PRO A 250 3.34 -21.43 -8.34
N ALA A 251 4.33 -20.62 -8.74
CA ALA A 251 4.35 -20.07 -10.10
C ALA A 251 4.09 -21.23 -11.09
N PRO A 252 3.18 -21.08 -12.09
CA PRO A 252 3.00 -22.13 -13.09
C PRO A 252 4.39 -22.43 -13.65
N ASP A 253 4.83 -23.67 -13.52
CA ASP A 253 6.18 -24.13 -13.90
C ASP A 253 6.57 -23.43 -15.20
N ALA A 254 7.64 -22.66 -15.17
CA ALA A 254 8.32 -22.25 -16.39
C ALA A 254 8.66 -23.57 -17.07
N ARG A 255 7.91 -23.91 -18.14
CA ARG A 255 8.14 -25.16 -18.91
C ARG A 255 9.62 -25.21 -19.17
N PRO A 256 10.33 -26.27 -18.75
CA PRO A 256 11.75 -26.36 -19.03
C PRO A 256 11.87 -26.22 -20.55
N ALA A 257 12.71 -25.31 -20.99
CA ALA A 257 13.02 -25.15 -22.41
C ALA A 257 13.35 -26.55 -22.93
N ARG A 258 12.47 -27.15 -23.72
CA ARG A 258 12.65 -28.50 -24.27
C ARG A 258 13.95 -28.45 -25.03
N GLY A 259 14.94 -29.07 -24.43
CA GLY A 259 16.32 -29.05 -24.87
C GLY A 259 16.42 -29.47 -26.33
N GLY A 260 16.96 -28.57 -27.13
CA GLY A 260 17.39 -28.82 -28.50
C GLY A 260 18.53 -29.85 -28.65
N LEU A 261 18.86 -30.61 -27.60
CA LEU A 261 19.92 -31.63 -27.61
C LEU A 261 19.46 -33.04 -28.01
N ALA A 262 18.14 -33.28 -28.15
CA ALA A 262 17.64 -34.58 -28.59
C ALA A 262 17.63 -34.74 -30.12
N ARG A 263 17.86 -33.70 -30.92
CA ARG A 263 17.91 -33.78 -32.39
C ARG A 263 19.30 -34.05 -32.97
N LEU A 264 20.39 -33.87 -32.22
CA LEU A 264 21.75 -34.09 -32.73
C LEU A 264 22.22 -35.56 -32.65
N ARG A 265 21.57 -36.42 -31.84
CA ARG A 265 21.96 -37.83 -31.74
C ARG A 265 21.40 -38.74 -32.80
N ARG A 266 20.47 -38.30 -33.67
CA ARG A 266 19.90 -39.10 -34.80
C ARG A 266 20.58 -38.84 -36.15
N LEU A 267 21.55 -37.93 -36.23
CA LEU A 267 22.29 -37.65 -37.47
C LEU A 267 23.71 -38.24 -37.52
N LEU A 268 24.17 -38.91 -36.45
CA LEU A 268 25.51 -39.50 -36.37
C LEU A 268 25.47 -41.04 -36.28
N SER A 269 24.32 -41.66 -36.58
CA SER A 269 24.19 -43.11 -36.70
C SER A 269 23.50 -43.49 -38.00
N ARG A 270 24.12 -43.11 -39.11
CA ARG A 270 23.99 -43.74 -40.41
C ARG A 270 25.33 -43.62 -41.17
#